data_f25f22765150997c92d05be75492832c
#
_entry.id   f25f22765150997c92d05be75492832c
#
_cell.length_a   1.000
_cell.length_b   1.000
_cell.length_c   1.000
_cell.angle_alpha   90.00
_cell.angle_beta   90.00
_cell.angle_gamma   90.00
#
_symmetry.space_group_name_H-M   'P 1'
#
loop_
_entity.id
_entity.type
_entity.pdbx_description
1 polymer ?
#
loop_
_entity_poly.entity_id
_entity_poly.type
_entity_poly.pdbx_seq_one_letter_code
_entity_poly.pdbx_strand_id
1 'polypeptide(L)'
;KLDDLTAYASYAYVNATIREDGGYKGNQVPFSPKHKGTLGLDYTPGNWAFNLNGEFQSSQFADNANTVAESADGSTGRIPGYMLWGVRAAYDFGPEMASLNLGVGVKNLFNHEYFTRAYDDNNKGLYIGQPRTIYLQGSVKF
;
A
#
# COMPACT_ATOMS: atom_id res chain seq x y z
N LYS A 1 -21.14 -11.68 18.86
CA LYS A 1 -20.17 -12.77 18.97
C LYS A 1 -18.87 -12.31 18.36
N LEU A 2 -17.76 -12.47 19.09
CA LEU A 2 -16.41 -12.16 18.59
C LEU A 2 -15.86 -13.27 17.67
N ASP A 3 -16.58 -14.37 17.56
CA ASP A 3 -16.18 -15.56 16.79
C ASP A 3 -16.05 -15.28 15.27
N ASP A 4 -16.69 -14.22 14.79
CA ASP A 4 -16.70 -13.82 13.38
C ASP A 4 -15.68 -12.69 13.06
N LEU A 5 -14.83 -12.30 14.03
CA LEU A 5 -13.85 -11.22 13.89
C LEU A 5 -12.44 -11.78 13.88
N THR A 6 -11.69 -11.46 12.82
CA THR A 6 -10.27 -11.76 12.70
C THR A 6 -9.46 -10.48 12.55
N ALA A 7 -8.41 -10.35 13.36
CA ALA A 7 -7.43 -9.27 13.22
C ALA A 7 -6.10 -9.85 12.74
N TYR A 8 -5.43 -9.14 11.82
CA TYR A 8 -4.11 -9.52 11.34
C TYR A 8 -3.19 -8.32 11.24
N ALA A 9 -1.90 -8.56 11.41
CA ALA A 9 -0.86 -7.55 11.21
C ALA A 9 0.41 -8.19 10.67
N SER A 10 1.12 -7.47 9.83
CA SER A 10 2.47 -7.82 9.41
C SER A 10 3.39 -6.61 9.50
N TYR A 11 4.67 -6.86 9.77
CA TYR A 11 5.68 -5.82 9.83
C TYR A 11 7.00 -6.37 9.29
N ALA A 12 7.66 -5.56 8.47
CA ALA A 12 8.99 -5.85 7.95
C ALA A 12 9.94 -4.67 8.20
N TYR A 13 11.13 -4.98 8.68
CA TYR A 13 12.25 -4.06 8.77
C TYR A 13 13.35 -4.47 7.80
N VAL A 14 13.76 -3.55 6.92
CA VAL A 14 14.80 -3.77 5.92
C VAL A 14 15.86 -2.68 6.05
N ASN A 15 17.10 -3.05 6.35
CA ASN A 15 18.22 -2.13 6.38
C ASN A 15 19.16 -2.43 5.20
N ALA A 16 18.77 -1.99 4.00
CA ALA A 16 19.57 -2.13 2.80
C ALA A 16 20.54 -0.95 2.66
N THR A 17 21.85 -1.22 2.62
CA THR A 17 22.88 -0.21 2.48
C THR A 17 23.83 -0.54 1.32
N ILE A 18 24.35 0.51 0.66
CA ILE A 18 25.32 0.39 -0.43
C ILE A 18 26.64 -0.06 0.15
N ARG A 19 27.23 -1.12 -0.40
CA ARG A 19 28.50 -1.70 0.07
C ARG A 19 29.70 -1.37 -0.82
N GLU A 20 29.45 -1.02 -2.07
CA GLU A 20 30.50 -0.69 -3.03
C GLU A 20 31.17 0.66 -2.75
N ASP A 21 32.46 0.75 -3.02
CA ASP A 21 33.28 1.95 -2.76
C ASP A 21 33.13 2.98 -3.88
N GLY A 22 31.90 3.48 -4.11
CA GLY A 22 31.58 4.48 -5.14
C GLY A 22 31.25 5.87 -4.59
N GLY A 23 31.72 6.22 -3.39
CA GLY A 23 31.40 7.51 -2.74
C GLY A 23 30.08 7.53 -1.97
N TYR A 24 29.26 6.49 -2.08
CA TYR A 24 27.96 6.36 -1.41
C TYR A 24 27.89 5.19 -0.42
N LYS A 25 29.04 4.60 -0.10
CA LYS A 25 29.15 3.47 0.85
C LYS A 25 28.52 3.83 2.19
N GLY A 26 27.63 2.96 2.66
CA GLY A 26 26.89 3.15 3.91
C GLY A 26 25.54 3.86 3.74
N ASN A 27 25.30 4.51 2.60
CA ASN A 27 24.01 5.11 2.29
C ASN A 27 22.94 4.05 2.09
N GLN A 28 21.68 4.41 2.35
CA GLN A 28 20.54 3.54 2.09
C GLN A 28 20.37 3.34 0.58
N VAL A 29 20.09 2.10 0.20
CA VAL A 29 19.74 1.79 -1.20
C VAL A 29 18.45 2.53 -1.58
N PRO A 30 18.41 3.24 -2.72
CA PRO A 30 17.21 3.92 -3.19
C PRO A 30 15.99 3.00 -3.28
N PHE A 31 14.81 3.56 -3.10
CA PHE A 31 13.52 2.86 -3.15
C PHE A 31 13.41 1.67 -2.20
N SER A 32 14.17 1.69 -1.09
CA SER A 32 14.16 0.66 -0.06
C SER A 32 13.71 1.26 1.28
N PRO A 33 12.41 1.44 1.53
CA PRO A 33 11.94 1.97 2.80
C PRO A 33 12.26 0.99 3.93
N LYS A 34 12.72 1.52 5.07
CA LYS A 34 13.17 0.68 6.19
C LYS A 34 12.04 -0.06 6.88
N HIS A 35 10.86 0.53 6.91
CA HIS A 35 9.71 -0.02 7.61
C HIS A 35 8.53 -0.15 6.66
N LYS A 36 7.93 -1.32 6.62
CA LYS A 36 6.68 -1.60 5.92
C LYS A 36 5.78 -2.45 6.82
N GLY A 37 4.49 -2.29 6.68
CA GLY A 37 3.57 -3.15 7.40
C GLY A 37 2.15 -3.05 6.89
N THR A 38 1.38 -4.05 7.26
CA THR A 38 -0.05 -4.10 7.03
C THR A 38 -0.76 -4.43 8.32
N LEU A 39 -1.98 -3.99 8.43
CA LEU A 39 -2.90 -4.39 9.49
C LEU A 39 -4.30 -4.51 8.93
N GLY A 40 -5.12 -5.33 9.53
CA GLY A 40 -6.49 -5.45 9.06
C GLY A 40 -7.40 -6.15 10.05
N LEU A 41 -8.68 -5.95 9.77
CA LEU A 41 -9.80 -6.57 10.48
C LEU A 41 -10.76 -7.15 9.44
N ASP A 42 -11.09 -8.42 9.62
CA ASP A 42 -12.15 -9.12 8.88
C ASP A 42 -13.29 -9.44 9.85
N TYR A 43 -14.50 -9.04 9.50
CA TYR A 43 -15.70 -9.34 10.26
C TYR A 43 -16.75 -9.96 9.35
N THR A 44 -17.16 -11.20 9.65
CA THR A 44 -17.99 -12.02 8.77
C THR A 44 -19.30 -12.50 9.43
N PRO A 45 -20.21 -11.58 9.82
CA PRO A 45 -21.48 -11.96 10.45
C PRO A 45 -22.46 -12.52 9.41
N GLY A 46 -22.80 -13.80 9.54
CA GLY A 46 -23.75 -14.48 8.65
C GLY A 46 -23.30 -14.42 7.19
N ASN A 47 -24.10 -13.83 6.32
CA ASN A 47 -23.81 -13.72 4.89
C ASN A 47 -23.01 -12.45 4.51
N TRP A 48 -22.70 -11.61 5.47
CA TRP A 48 -21.88 -10.41 5.25
C TRP A 48 -20.40 -10.67 5.47
N ALA A 49 -19.56 -9.97 4.70
CA ALA A 49 -18.13 -9.90 4.94
C ALA A 49 -17.69 -8.43 4.88
N PHE A 50 -17.12 -7.96 5.96
CA PHE A 50 -16.55 -6.62 6.07
C PHE A 50 -15.03 -6.75 6.25
N ASN A 51 -14.28 -5.93 5.52
CA ASN A 51 -12.83 -5.84 5.67
C ASN A 51 -12.43 -4.38 5.84
N LEU A 52 -11.57 -4.13 6.82
CA LEU A 52 -10.81 -2.89 6.97
C LEU A 52 -9.33 -3.27 6.90
N ASN A 53 -8.59 -2.62 6.02
CA ASN A 53 -7.16 -2.84 5.89
C ASN A 53 -6.39 -1.51 5.87
N GLY A 54 -5.19 -1.55 6.44
CA GLY A 54 -4.23 -0.47 6.42
C GLY A 54 -2.88 -0.97 5.94
N GLU A 55 -2.19 -0.19 5.12
CA GLU A 55 -0.81 -0.42 4.74
C GLU A 55 0.03 0.82 4.99
N PHE A 56 1.24 0.65 5.47
CA PHE A 56 2.15 1.76 5.67
C PHE A 56 3.55 1.43 5.18
N GLN A 57 4.26 2.47 4.78
CA GLN A 57 5.70 2.42 4.61
C GLN A 57 6.37 3.72 5.07
N SER A 58 7.61 3.59 5.55
CA SER A 58 8.45 4.74 5.89
C SER A 58 8.91 5.48 4.65
N SER A 59 9.46 6.68 4.84
CA SER A 59 10.16 7.40 3.77
C SER A 59 11.32 6.59 3.20
N GLN A 60 11.68 6.90 1.96
CA GLN A 60 12.78 6.31 1.20
C GLN A 60 13.52 7.39 0.41
N PHE A 61 14.72 7.10 -0.05
CA PHE A 61 15.46 8.01 -0.91
C PHE A 61 15.28 7.66 -2.38
N ALA A 62 15.30 8.67 -3.25
CA ALA A 62 15.23 8.49 -4.70
C ALA A 62 16.59 8.23 -5.33
N ASP A 63 17.69 8.58 -4.64
CA ASP A 63 19.05 8.57 -5.17
C ASP A 63 20.08 7.95 -4.21
N ASN A 64 21.25 7.55 -4.74
CA ASN A 64 22.33 6.92 -3.97
C ASN A 64 22.99 7.88 -2.98
N ALA A 65 22.92 9.18 -3.19
CA ALA A 65 23.49 10.18 -2.28
C ALA A 65 22.63 10.34 -1.01
N ASN A 66 21.43 9.78 -1.00
CA ASN A 66 20.41 9.96 0.04
C ASN A 66 20.09 11.45 0.25
N THR A 67 19.93 12.17 -0.83
CA THR A 67 19.55 13.58 -0.82
C THR A 67 18.22 13.75 -0.08
N VAL A 68 18.15 14.73 0.80
CA VAL A 68 16.93 15.01 1.58
C VAL A 68 16.03 15.98 0.84
N ALA A 69 16.61 17.04 0.27
CA ALA A 69 15.87 18.06 -0.47
C ALA A 69 15.44 17.51 -1.84
N GLU A 70 14.19 17.71 -2.18
CA GLU A 70 13.64 17.32 -3.48
C GLU A 70 14.20 18.24 -4.57
N SER A 71 14.62 17.65 -5.69
CA SER A 71 15.00 18.41 -6.89
C SER A 71 13.76 18.91 -7.62
N ALA A 72 13.91 20.02 -8.36
CA ALA A 72 12.81 20.62 -9.11
C ALA A 72 12.16 19.66 -10.15
N ASP A 73 12.92 18.68 -10.62
CA ASP A 73 12.49 17.66 -11.57
C ASP A 73 12.01 16.36 -10.90
N GLY A 74 12.01 16.28 -9.57
CA GLY A 74 11.57 15.12 -8.79
C GLY A 74 12.47 13.89 -8.91
N SER A 75 13.66 13.98 -9.54
CA SER A 75 14.54 12.82 -9.74
C SER A 75 15.37 12.45 -8.51
N THR A 76 15.59 13.39 -7.60
CA THR A 76 16.33 13.19 -6.35
C THR A 76 15.53 13.72 -5.16
N GLY A 77 15.86 13.25 -3.98
CA GLY A 77 15.24 13.67 -2.75
C GLY A 77 14.62 12.53 -1.95
N ARG A 78 14.13 12.86 -0.77
CA ARG A 78 13.47 11.91 0.11
C ARG A 78 11.97 11.84 -0.19
N ILE A 79 11.52 10.70 -0.68
CA ILE A 79 10.11 10.39 -0.90
C ILE A 79 9.46 10.15 0.46
N PRO A 80 8.40 10.89 0.84
CA PRO A 80 7.71 10.73 2.11
C PRO A 80 7.14 9.33 2.29
N GLY A 81 7.08 8.87 3.54
CA GLY A 81 6.32 7.68 3.88
C GLY A 81 4.81 7.97 3.83
N TYR A 82 4.01 6.91 3.78
CA TYR A 82 2.57 7.03 3.76
C TYR A 82 1.88 5.93 4.53
N MET A 83 0.60 6.16 4.82
CA MET A 83 -0.34 5.17 5.35
C MET A 83 -1.65 5.26 4.57
N LEU A 84 -2.07 4.12 4.02
CA LEU A 84 -3.29 4.01 3.23
C LEU A 84 -4.28 3.10 3.93
N TRP A 85 -5.55 3.43 3.80
CA TRP A 85 -6.64 2.64 4.33
C TRP A 85 -7.58 2.20 3.23
N GLY A 86 -8.07 0.98 3.34
CA GLY A 86 -9.10 0.44 2.46
C GLY A 86 -10.23 -0.19 3.25
N VAL A 87 -11.42 -0.16 2.69
CA VAL A 87 -12.60 -0.84 3.24
C VAL A 87 -13.29 -1.64 2.15
N ARG A 88 -13.91 -2.74 2.54
CA ARG A 88 -14.74 -3.56 1.66
C ARG A 88 -15.93 -4.11 2.44
N ALA A 89 -17.10 -4.16 1.78
CA ALA A 89 -18.25 -4.89 2.24
C ALA A 89 -18.71 -5.82 1.11
N ALA A 90 -19.10 -7.04 1.45
CA ALA A 90 -19.63 -8.01 0.51
C ALA A 90 -20.79 -8.80 1.12
N TYR A 91 -21.66 -9.29 0.27
CA TYR A 91 -22.79 -10.12 0.66
C TYR A 91 -22.85 -11.39 -0.19
N ASP A 92 -22.99 -12.52 0.47
CA ASP A 92 -23.20 -13.83 -0.16
C ASP A 92 -24.70 -14.16 -0.19
N PHE A 93 -25.26 -14.29 -1.40
CA PHE A 93 -26.69 -14.57 -1.60
C PHE A 93 -27.03 -16.06 -1.41
N GLY A 94 -26.00 -16.89 -1.17
CA GLY A 94 -26.18 -18.31 -0.93
C GLY A 94 -26.52 -19.14 -2.18
N PRO A 95 -26.75 -20.45 -1.98
CA PRO A 95 -26.88 -21.39 -3.09
C PRO A 95 -28.17 -21.19 -3.92
N GLU A 96 -29.20 -20.55 -3.36
CA GLU A 96 -30.47 -20.29 -4.08
C GLU A 96 -30.26 -19.31 -5.26
N MET A 97 -29.23 -18.48 -5.21
CA MET A 97 -28.84 -17.54 -6.27
C MET A 97 -27.49 -17.93 -6.91
N ALA A 98 -27.27 -19.23 -7.13
CA ALA A 98 -26.02 -19.75 -7.71
C ALA A 98 -24.77 -19.31 -6.94
N SER A 99 -24.86 -19.21 -5.61
CA SER A 99 -23.78 -18.73 -4.74
C SER A 99 -23.15 -17.40 -5.25
N LEU A 100 -24.02 -16.48 -5.66
CA LEU A 100 -23.60 -15.13 -6.06
C LEU A 100 -23.05 -14.40 -4.85
N ASN A 101 -21.85 -13.85 -4.96
CA ASN A 101 -21.26 -12.94 -3.98
C ASN A 101 -21.03 -11.58 -4.65
N LEU A 102 -21.56 -10.52 -4.07
CA LEU A 102 -21.36 -9.15 -4.52
C LEU A 102 -20.66 -8.32 -3.45
N GLY A 103 -19.68 -7.54 -3.86
CA GLY A 103 -18.93 -6.67 -2.98
C GLY A 103 -18.67 -5.30 -3.56
N VAL A 104 -18.58 -4.32 -2.68
CA VAL A 104 -18.11 -2.97 -2.96
C VAL A 104 -16.94 -2.64 -2.03
N GLY A 105 -15.97 -1.93 -2.56
CA GLY A 105 -14.84 -1.50 -1.75
C GLY A 105 -14.29 -0.15 -2.18
N VAL A 106 -13.49 0.43 -1.28
CA VAL A 106 -12.80 1.69 -1.48
C VAL A 106 -11.33 1.48 -1.13
N LYS A 107 -10.44 1.73 -2.06
CA LYS A 107 -9.00 1.85 -1.83
C LYS A 107 -8.64 3.30 -1.59
N ASN A 108 -7.59 3.53 -0.79
CA ASN A 108 -7.16 4.88 -0.39
C ASN A 108 -8.35 5.71 0.12
N LEU A 109 -8.99 5.22 1.18
CA LEU A 109 -10.24 5.74 1.73
C LEU A 109 -10.22 7.25 2.00
N PHE A 110 -9.09 7.75 2.50
CA PHE A 110 -8.91 9.17 2.85
C PHE A 110 -8.38 10.03 1.70
N ASN A 111 -8.22 9.44 0.49
CA ASN A 111 -7.67 10.11 -0.68
C ASN A 111 -6.30 10.76 -0.40
N HIS A 112 -5.44 10.04 0.33
CA HIS A 112 -4.10 10.51 0.64
C HIS A 112 -3.26 10.57 -0.64
N GLU A 113 -2.63 11.72 -0.90
CA GLU A 113 -1.68 11.88 -2.00
C GLU A 113 -0.33 11.34 -1.57
N TYR A 114 0.25 10.45 -2.36
CA TYR A 114 1.54 9.84 -2.07
C TYR A 114 2.30 9.50 -3.33
N PHE A 115 3.61 9.33 -3.18
CA PHE A 115 4.51 8.94 -4.27
C PHE A 115 5.12 7.58 -3.98
N THR A 116 5.17 6.74 -5.01
CA THR A 116 5.69 5.38 -4.87
C THR A 116 7.15 5.27 -5.28
N ARG A 117 7.58 6.07 -6.25
CA ARG A 117 8.90 6.02 -6.85
C ARG A 117 9.24 7.34 -7.53
N ALA A 118 10.54 7.62 -7.74
CA ALA A 118 11.03 8.63 -8.69
C ALA A 118 11.57 7.97 -9.96
N TYR A 119 11.62 8.73 -11.03
CA TYR A 119 12.28 8.38 -12.29
C TYR A 119 13.63 9.08 -12.38
N ASP A 120 14.67 8.36 -12.81
CA ASP A 120 16.05 8.86 -12.91
C ASP A 120 16.58 8.96 -14.34
N ASP A 121 15.84 8.43 -15.32
CA ASP A 121 16.18 8.48 -16.73
C ASP A 121 15.62 9.73 -17.46
N ASN A 122 15.63 9.74 -18.77
CA ASN A 122 15.20 10.86 -19.63
C ASN A 122 13.80 11.42 -19.33
N ASN A 123 12.96 10.68 -18.60
CA ASN A 123 11.64 11.11 -18.11
C ASN A 123 11.68 11.27 -16.59
N LYS A 124 12.27 12.36 -16.11
CA LYS A 124 12.35 12.68 -14.69
C LYS A 124 10.99 13.01 -14.10
N GLY A 125 10.75 12.57 -12.86
CA GLY A 125 9.48 12.83 -12.15
C GLY A 125 9.18 11.84 -11.04
N LEU A 126 8.05 12.04 -10.39
CA LEU A 126 7.54 11.18 -9.34
C LEU A 126 6.36 10.34 -9.85
N TYR A 127 6.32 9.07 -9.49
CA TYR A 127 5.13 8.24 -9.69
C TYR A 127 4.12 8.54 -8.59
N ILE A 128 3.01 9.15 -8.97
CA ILE A 128 1.88 9.39 -8.09
C ILE A 128 1.21 8.05 -7.76
N GLY A 129 0.90 7.85 -6.50
CA GLY A 129 0.14 6.70 -6.03
C GLY A 129 -1.32 6.74 -6.47
N GLN A 130 -2.00 5.61 -6.38
CA GLN A 130 -3.39 5.49 -6.77
C GLN A 130 -4.29 6.39 -5.90
N PRO A 131 -5.12 7.28 -6.48
CA PRO A 131 -6.08 8.07 -5.72
C PRO A 131 -7.18 7.17 -5.12
N ARG A 132 -8.08 7.76 -4.35
CA ARG A 132 -9.25 7.04 -3.84
C ARG A 132 -10.00 6.40 -5.01
N THR A 133 -10.16 5.09 -4.92
CA THR A 133 -10.78 4.28 -5.96
C THR A 133 -11.89 3.44 -5.37
N ILE A 134 -13.10 3.60 -5.91
CA ILE A 134 -14.24 2.75 -5.60
C ILE A 134 -14.28 1.62 -6.63
N TYR A 135 -14.52 0.40 -6.17
CA TYR A 135 -14.62 -0.77 -7.05
C TYR A 135 -15.78 -1.68 -6.67
N LEU A 136 -16.30 -2.37 -7.66
CA LEU A 136 -17.30 -3.43 -7.51
C LEU A 136 -16.67 -4.77 -7.84
N GLN A 137 -17.07 -5.80 -7.14
CA GLN A 137 -16.63 -7.18 -7.36
C GLN A 137 -17.83 -8.11 -7.34
N GLY A 138 -17.91 -8.98 -8.33
CA GLY A 138 -18.90 -10.08 -8.37
C GLY A 138 -18.19 -11.41 -8.58
N SER A 139 -18.66 -12.45 -7.90
CA SER A 139 -18.25 -13.84 -8.16
C SER A 139 -19.45 -14.76 -8.08
N VAL A 140 -19.46 -15.77 -8.94
CA VAL A 140 -20.49 -16.82 -8.99
C VAL A 140 -19.78 -18.16 -8.93
N LYS A 141 -20.29 -19.07 -8.12
CA LYS A 141 -19.76 -20.43 -8.02
C LYS A 141 -20.82 -21.39 -8.55
N PHE A 142 -20.47 -22.14 -9.60
CA PHE A 142 -21.31 -23.18 -10.23
C PHE A 142 -21.04 -24.53 -9.60
#